data_b03db7fee3899a4ea0ab8084635620f2
#
_entry.id   b03db7fee3899a4ea0ab8084635620f2
#
_cell.length_a   1.000
_cell.length_b   1.000
_cell.length_c   1.000
_cell.angle_alpha   90.00
_cell.angle_beta   90.00
_cell.angle_gamma   90.00
#
_symmetry.space_group_name_H-M   'P 1'
#
loop_
_entity.id
_entity.type
_entity.pdbx_description
1 polymer ?
#
loop_
_entity_poly.entity_id
_entity_poly.type
_entity_poly.pdbx_seq_one_letter_code
_entity_poly.pdbx_strand_id
1 'polypeptide(L)'
;MFKYQLSAFADEASQVVLEQIAALKKNNVSLIELRGVDGTSVARLTDEQAKEARKKLDDAGIKLSSMGSPYGKYAIEKDFGEHRDFFRRGLEICKILGADQIRMFSFFMPEGCNPADWRNKVIDQLGLMLEDATAAGIKLLHENEKGIYGDIDDRCVDIMQVYGDKMGCIFDPANFIQSGVKPIEAFRKLEKWITYMHIKDAIMADGAVVPAGKGEGDIPTILDALGKKADKMILTLEPHLTVFDGLKGLQDEELTHHYTYETPEAAFDAACNALKEVLTGIGYAETETGVWAK
;
A
#
# COMPACT_ATOMS: atom_id res chain seq x y z
N MET A 1 10.33 -15.52 17.07
CA MET A 1 9.84 -16.11 15.78
C MET A 1 9.19 -14.98 15.01
N PHE A 2 9.71 -14.67 13.83
CA PHE A 2 9.18 -13.60 12.96
C PHE A 2 7.81 -14.00 12.41
N LYS A 3 6.89 -13.04 12.31
CA LYS A 3 5.53 -13.28 11.82
C LYS A 3 5.17 -12.34 10.69
N TYR A 4 4.64 -12.87 9.60
CA TYR A 4 3.88 -12.09 8.62
C TYR A 4 2.41 -12.07 9.00
N GLN A 5 1.78 -10.90 8.89
CA GLN A 5 0.34 -10.75 9.07
C GLN A 5 -0.27 -10.23 7.77
N LEU A 6 -1.25 -10.97 7.25
CA LEU A 6 -1.88 -10.66 5.97
C LEU A 6 -2.93 -9.57 6.12
N SER A 7 -2.89 -8.63 5.21
CA SER A 7 -3.85 -7.57 4.97
C SER A 7 -4.18 -7.51 3.48
N ALA A 8 -5.21 -6.76 3.09
CA ALA A 8 -5.51 -6.55 1.68
C ALA A 8 -6.28 -5.26 1.43
N PHE A 9 -6.15 -4.73 0.21
CA PHE A 9 -7.09 -3.79 -0.41
C PHE A 9 -8.29 -4.58 -0.94
N ALA A 10 -9.26 -4.85 -0.06
CA ALA A 10 -10.40 -5.71 -0.38
C ALA A 10 -11.45 -5.04 -1.28
N ASP A 11 -11.31 -3.71 -1.54
CA ASP A 11 -12.09 -3.00 -2.56
C ASP A 11 -11.76 -3.47 -4.00
N GLU A 12 -10.71 -4.25 -4.18
CA GLU A 12 -10.43 -4.98 -5.42
C GLU A 12 -11.32 -6.21 -5.63
N ALA A 13 -11.89 -6.76 -4.56
CA ALA A 13 -12.90 -7.83 -4.67
C ALA A 13 -14.31 -7.25 -4.85
N SER A 14 -14.65 -6.17 -4.15
CA SER A 14 -15.95 -5.48 -4.24
C SER A 14 -15.92 -4.08 -3.68
N GLN A 15 -16.73 -3.17 -4.25
CA GLN A 15 -16.92 -1.83 -3.70
C GLN A 15 -17.74 -1.83 -2.40
N VAL A 16 -18.53 -2.87 -2.14
CA VAL A 16 -19.42 -2.99 -0.98
C VAL A 16 -18.66 -3.52 0.23
N VAL A 17 -18.59 -2.77 1.32
CA VAL A 17 -17.78 -3.10 2.49
C VAL A 17 -18.11 -4.46 3.13
N LEU A 18 -19.38 -4.88 3.10
CA LEU A 18 -19.76 -6.21 3.61
C LEU A 18 -19.23 -7.34 2.73
N GLU A 19 -19.17 -7.13 1.42
CA GLU A 19 -18.56 -8.10 0.48
C GLU A 19 -17.04 -8.11 0.59
N GLN A 20 -16.41 -6.95 0.82
CA GLN A 20 -14.99 -6.87 1.17
C GLN A 20 -14.66 -7.73 2.40
N ILE A 21 -15.46 -7.59 3.47
CA ILE A 21 -15.34 -8.39 4.69
C ILE A 21 -15.52 -9.90 4.38
N ALA A 22 -16.48 -10.25 3.55
CA ALA A 22 -16.71 -11.65 3.16
C ALA A 22 -15.52 -12.23 2.39
N ALA A 23 -14.95 -11.46 1.44
CA ALA A 23 -13.77 -11.86 0.67
C ALA A 23 -12.53 -12.05 1.57
N LEU A 24 -12.31 -11.14 2.53
CA LEU A 24 -11.23 -11.28 3.52
C LEU A 24 -11.38 -12.55 4.36
N LYS A 25 -12.57 -12.81 4.91
CA LYS A 25 -12.85 -14.01 5.72
C LYS A 25 -12.68 -15.30 4.93
N LYS A 26 -13.21 -15.36 3.70
CA LYS A 26 -13.07 -16.49 2.78
C LYS A 26 -11.60 -16.86 2.56
N ASN A 27 -10.73 -15.84 2.51
CA ASN A 27 -9.31 -15.99 2.25
C ASN A 27 -8.44 -16.02 3.52
N ASN A 28 -9.00 -16.16 4.73
CA ASN A 28 -8.24 -16.13 5.99
C ASN A 28 -7.34 -14.89 6.11
N VAL A 29 -7.81 -13.70 5.69
CA VAL A 29 -7.11 -12.44 5.87
C VAL A 29 -7.77 -11.68 7.03
N SER A 30 -6.99 -11.35 8.05
CA SER A 30 -7.51 -10.77 9.30
C SER A 30 -7.43 -9.25 9.40
N LEU A 31 -6.69 -8.64 8.47
CA LEU A 31 -6.54 -7.19 8.39
C LEU A 31 -7.06 -6.63 7.06
N ILE A 32 -7.42 -5.36 7.08
CA ILE A 32 -7.75 -4.59 5.88
C ILE A 32 -6.92 -3.31 5.82
N GLU A 33 -6.34 -3.01 4.67
CA GLU A 33 -5.92 -1.67 4.34
C GLU A 33 -7.08 -0.99 3.63
N LEU A 34 -7.78 -0.10 4.35
CA LEU A 34 -9.05 0.45 3.88
C LEU A 34 -8.80 1.60 2.91
N ARG A 35 -9.21 1.43 1.63
CA ARG A 35 -9.09 2.42 0.56
C ARG A 35 -10.45 2.94 0.10
N GLY A 36 -11.43 2.07 -0.03
CA GLY A 36 -12.79 2.39 -0.46
C GLY A 36 -13.87 1.76 0.43
N VAL A 37 -14.97 2.47 0.65
CA VAL A 37 -16.13 2.05 1.44
C VAL A 37 -17.39 2.40 0.66
N ASP A 38 -18.15 1.39 0.24
CA ASP A 38 -19.44 1.55 -0.45
C ASP A 38 -19.35 2.57 -1.62
N GLY A 39 -18.29 2.46 -2.45
CA GLY A 39 -18.00 3.32 -3.59
C GLY A 39 -17.41 4.70 -3.25
N THR A 40 -17.15 4.99 -1.98
CA THR A 40 -16.55 6.25 -1.53
C THR A 40 -15.10 6.05 -1.11
N SER A 41 -14.17 6.90 -1.61
CA SER A 41 -12.78 6.88 -1.14
C SER A 41 -12.72 7.14 0.36
N VAL A 42 -11.91 6.37 1.07
CA VAL A 42 -11.68 6.52 2.52
C VAL A 42 -11.31 7.93 2.94
N ALA A 43 -10.58 8.66 2.07
CA ALA A 43 -10.17 10.05 2.31
C ALA A 43 -11.34 11.07 2.27
N ARG A 44 -12.53 10.67 1.82
CA ARG A 44 -13.70 11.53 1.63
C ARG A 44 -14.92 11.11 2.45
N LEU A 45 -14.75 10.16 3.35
CA LEU A 45 -15.85 9.71 4.23
C LEU A 45 -16.34 10.85 5.13
N THR A 46 -17.64 10.89 5.37
CA THR A 46 -18.20 11.64 6.51
C THR A 46 -17.86 10.92 7.82
N ASP A 47 -18.04 11.60 8.95
CA ASP A 47 -17.85 10.98 10.25
C ASP A 47 -18.79 9.79 10.47
N GLU A 48 -20.04 9.91 9.99
CA GLU A 48 -21.06 8.87 10.09
C GLU A 48 -20.67 7.65 9.26
N GLN A 49 -20.22 7.85 8.01
CA GLN A 49 -19.74 6.77 7.15
C GLN A 49 -18.51 6.07 7.75
N ALA A 50 -17.55 6.83 8.29
CA ALA A 50 -16.38 6.28 8.94
C ALA A 50 -16.74 5.46 10.20
N LYS A 51 -17.67 5.94 11.04
CA LYS A 51 -18.17 5.21 12.22
C LYS A 51 -18.90 3.94 11.83
N GLU A 52 -19.73 4.00 10.78
CA GLU A 52 -20.45 2.81 10.28
C GLU A 52 -19.49 1.77 9.71
N ALA A 53 -18.52 2.18 8.89
CA ALA A 53 -17.49 1.29 8.36
C ALA A 53 -16.70 0.63 9.50
N ARG A 54 -16.26 1.41 10.50
CA ARG A 54 -15.58 0.90 11.68
C ARG A 54 -16.43 -0.15 12.40
N LYS A 55 -17.71 0.15 12.64
CA LYS A 55 -18.61 -0.81 13.29
C LYS A 55 -18.74 -2.11 12.52
N LYS A 56 -18.94 -2.06 11.18
CA LYS A 56 -19.03 -3.26 10.34
C LYS A 56 -17.76 -4.11 10.42
N LEU A 57 -16.57 -3.49 10.43
CA LEU A 57 -15.29 -4.18 10.55
C LEU A 57 -15.10 -4.80 11.95
N ASP A 58 -15.41 -4.06 13.02
CA ASP A 58 -15.33 -4.54 14.39
C ASP A 58 -16.27 -5.72 14.64
N ASP A 59 -17.54 -5.64 14.21
CA ASP A 59 -18.54 -6.72 14.31
C ASP A 59 -18.05 -7.99 13.56
N ALA A 60 -17.27 -7.83 12.53
CA ALA A 60 -16.69 -8.91 11.74
C ALA A 60 -15.36 -9.47 12.31
N GLY A 61 -14.75 -8.77 13.26
CA GLY A 61 -13.43 -9.09 13.80
C GLY A 61 -12.28 -8.75 12.85
N ILE A 62 -12.50 -7.91 11.83
CA ILE A 62 -11.46 -7.41 10.91
C ILE A 62 -10.88 -6.12 11.47
N LYS A 63 -9.56 -6.02 11.53
CA LYS A 63 -8.86 -4.82 12.01
C LYS A 63 -8.23 -4.05 10.87
N LEU A 64 -8.13 -2.72 11.01
CA LEU A 64 -7.36 -1.93 10.05
C LEU A 64 -5.86 -2.17 10.25
N SER A 65 -5.17 -2.42 9.13
CA SER A 65 -3.70 -2.42 9.08
C SER A 65 -3.16 -1.02 8.84
N SER A 66 -3.83 -0.26 7.97
CA SER A 66 -3.51 1.11 7.59
C SER A 66 -4.73 1.75 6.92
N MET A 67 -4.79 3.06 6.88
CA MET A 67 -5.67 3.79 5.97
C MET A 67 -4.98 3.95 4.62
N GLY A 68 -5.48 3.28 3.58
CA GLY A 68 -4.96 3.28 2.21
C GLY A 68 -5.29 4.58 1.47
N SER A 69 -4.70 5.68 1.88
CA SER A 69 -5.05 7.03 1.42
C SER A 69 -4.38 7.44 0.12
N PRO A 70 -4.92 8.43 -0.62
CA PRO A 70 -4.28 9.02 -1.80
C PRO A 70 -3.42 10.25 -1.47
N TYR A 71 -3.17 10.56 -0.19
CA TYR A 71 -2.45 11.79 0.16
C TYR A 71 -1.03 11.78 -0.39
N GLY A 72 -0.63 12.89 -1.00
CA GLY A 72 0.59 13.01 -1.77
C GLY A 72 0.47 12.62 -3.25
N LYS A 73 -0.61 12.00 -3.72
CA LYS A 73 -0.98 11.94 -5.15
C LYS A 73 -1.57 13.30 -5.57
N TYR A 74 -0.71 14.30 -5.61
CA TYR A 74 -1.04 15.70 -5.83
C TYR A 74 0.12 16.38 -6.55
N ALA A 75 -0.16 17.19 -7.57
CA ALA A 75 0.91 17.83 -8.34
C ALA A 75 1.69 18.80 -7.46
N ILE A 76 3.02 18.64 -7.41
CA ILE A 76 3.92 19.43 -6.55
C ILE A 76 3.85 20.94 -6.85
N GLU A 77 3.45 21.33 -8.06
CA GLU A 77 3.35 22.71 -8.49
C GLU A 77 2.17 23.46 -7.84
N LYS A 78 1.10 22.74 -7.50
CA LYS A 78 -0.14 23.30 -6.96
C LYS A 78 0.05 23.87 -5.54
N ASP A 79 -0.95 24.62 -5.08
CA ASP A 79 -0.99 25.13 -3.71
C ASP A 79 -1.10 23.98 -2.70
N PHE A 80 -0.13 23.89 -1.82
CA PHE A 80 -0.07 22.86 -0.82
C PHE A 80 -1.07 23.07 0.33
N GLY A 81 -1.55 24.28 0.56
CA GLY A 81 -2.48 24.58 1.64
C GLY A 81 -3.75 23.74 1.57
N GLU A 82 -4.39 23.72 0.40
CA GLU A 82 -5.59 22.90 0.17
C GLU A 82 -5.32 21.40 0.40
N HIS A 83 -4.18 20.92 -0.10
CA HIS A 83 -3.81 19.50 0.07
C HIS A 83 -3.53 19.16 1.54
N ARG A 84 -2.87 20.06 2.28
CA ARG A 84 -2.61 19.90 3.71
C ARG A 84 -3.90 19.87 4.54
N ASP A 85 -4.87 20.73 4.22
CA ASP A 85 -6.18 20.74 4.90
C ASP A 85 -6.97 19.46 4.60
N PHE A 86 -6.92 18.98 3.35
CA PHE A 86 -7.49 17.68 2.98
C PHE A 86 -6.81 16.52 3.73
N PHE A 87 -5.49 16.56 3.88
CA PHE A 87 -4.74 15.57 4.67
C PHE A 87 -5.12 15.63 6.15
N ARG A 88 -5.22 16.80 6.77
CA ARG A 88 -5.64 16.96 8.17
C ARG A 88 -7.03 16.39 8.42
N ARG A 89 -7.96 16.64 7.50
CA ARG A 89 -9.27 15.98 7.56
C ARG A 89 -9.14 14.45 7.52
N GLY A 90 -8.25 13.93 6.71
CA GLY A 90 -7.95 12.49 6.67
C GLY A 90 -7.42 11.91 7.98
N LEU A 91 -6.62 12.67 8.72
CA LEU A 91 -6.16 12.24 10.04
C LEU A 91 -7.33 12.11 11.04
N GLU A 92 -8.36 12.96 10.94
CA GLU A 92 -9.58 12.82 11.75
C GLU A 92 -10.35 11.55 11.38
N ILE A 93 -10.54 11.28 10.08
CA ILE A 93 -11.18 10.06 9.59
C ILE A 93 -10.38 8.82 10.05
N CYS A 94 -9.05 8.85 9.95
CA CYS A 94 -8.17 7.79 10.39
C CYS A 94 -8.38 7.43 11.88
N LYS A 95 -8.53 8.46 12.74
CA LYS A 95 -8.86 8.27 14.16
C LYS A 95 -10.24 7.64 14.37
N ILE A 96 -11.26 8.08 13.63
CA ILE A 96 -12.61 7.51 13.72
C ILE A 96 -12.59 6.04 13.33
N LEU A 97 -11.88 5.70 12.25
CA LEU A 97 -11.69 4.33 11.78
C LEU A 97 -10.85 3.49 12.75
N GLY A 98 -10.08 4.12 13.65
CA GLY A 98 -9.20 3.45 14.61
C GLY A 98 -7.93 2.88 13.98
N ALA A 99 -7.48 3.45 12.86
CA ALA A 99 -6.17 3.16 12.31
C ALA A 99 -5.10 4.01 13.03
N ASP A 100 -3.94 3.41 13.26
CA ASP A 100 -2.78 4.08 13.87
C ASP A 100 -1.71 4.47 12.86
N GLN A 101 -1.93 4.12 11.59
CA GLN A 101 -1.04 4.45 10.50
C GLN A 101 -1.79 4.72 9.18
N ILE A 102 -1.15 5.50 8.31
CA ILE A 102 -1.72 5.97 7.06
C ILE A 102 -0.68 5.92 5.95
N ARG A 103 -1.05 5.36 4.80
CA ARG A 103 -0.24 5.38 3.58
C ARG A 103 -0.28 6.78 2.94
N MET A 104 0.86 7.22 2.38
CA MET A 104 0.97 8.46 1.62
C MET A 104 2.07 8.38 0.55
N PHE A 105 2.10 9.39 -0.32
CA PHE A 105 2.99 9.50 -1.49
C PHE A 105 3.78 10.82 -1.46
N SER A 106 4.76 10.98 -2.37
CA SER A 106 5.69 12.11 -2.39
C SER A 106 5.50 13.05 -3.58
N PHE A 107 4.28 13.31 -3.95
CA PHE A 107 3.81 14.28 -4.95
C PHE A 107 4.18 13.93 -6.41
N PHE A 108 3.23 14.14 -7.32
CA PHE A 108 3.48 14.02 -8.75
C PHE A 108 4.45 15.10 -9.23
N MET A 109 5.44 14.67 -10.01
CA MET A 109 6.41 15.54 -10.64
C MET A 109 5.86 16.11 -11.95
N PRO A 110 6.21 17.38 -12.31
CA PRO A 110 5.87 17.92 -13.62
C PRO A 110 6.50 17.11 -14.74
N GLU A 111 5.78 16.96 -15.85
CA GLU A 111 6.28 16.24 -17.01
C GLU A 111 7.58 16.85 -17.53
N GLY A 112 8.58 16.00 -17.81
CA GLY A 112 9.88 16.42 -18.34
C GLY A 112 10.76 17.22 -17.38
N CYS A 113 10.37 17.43 -16.12
CA CYS A 113 11.21 18.12 -15.15
C CYS A 113 12.41 17.26 -14.71
N ASN A 114 13.43 17.93 -14.15
CA ASN A 114 14.43 17.25 -13.35
C ASN A 114 13.92 17.16 -11.89
N PRO A 115 13.61 15.97 -11.35
CA PRO A 115 13.08 15.82 -9.99
C PRO A 115 13.96 16.45 -8.89
N ALA A 116 15.29 16.54 -9.12
CA ALA A 116 16.20 17.17 -8.17
C ALA A 116 15.88 18.66 -7.91
N ASP A 117 15.32 19.37 -8.88
CA ASP A 117 14.94 20.78 -8.72
C ASP A 117 13.77 20.96 -7.77
N TRP A 118 12.96 19.92 -7.58
CA TRP A 118 11.77 19.91 -6.71
C TRP A 118 12.03 19.31 -5.35
N ARG A 119 13.19 18.66 -5.15
CA ARG A 119 13.53 17.94 -3.93
C ARG A 119 13.23 18.71 -2.64
N ASN A 120 13.70 19.94 -2.53
CA ASN A 120 13.52 20.72 -1.30
C ASN A 120 12.03 20.96 -1.01
N LYS A 121 11.24 21.32 -2.03
CA LYS A 121 9.79 21.50 -1.89
C LYS A 121 9.08 20.21 -1.45
N VAL A 122 9.46 19.06 -2.03
CA VAL A 122 8.94 17.75 -1.64
C VAL A 122 9.26 17.46 -0.17
N ILE A 123 10.52 17.58 0.21
CA ILE A 123 10.96 17.32 1.59
C ILE A 123 10.24 18.26 2.58
N ASP A 124 10.16 19.55 2.30
CA ASP A 124 9.47 20.49 3.18
C ASP A 124 7.98 20.15 3.35
N GLN A 125 7.28 19.84 2.26
CA GLN A 125 5.86 19.48 2.31
C GLN A 125 5.62 18.14 3.04
N LEU A 126 6.48 17.12 2.81
CA LEU A 126 6.45 15.87 3.57
C LEU A 126 6.69 16.11 5.06
N GLY A 127 7.62 17.02 5.40
CA GLY A 127 7.88 17.42 6.78
C GLY A 127 6.66 17.99 7.48
N LEU A 128 5.92 18.88 6.80
CA LEU A 128 4.69 19.47 7.32
C LEU A 128 3.57 18.42 7.51
N MET A 129 3.44 17.45 6.59
CA MET A 129 2.52 16.33 6.77
C MET A 129 2.93 15.43 7.93
N LEU A 130 4.23 15.16 8.09
CA LEU A 130 4.75 14.36 9.19
C LEU A 130 4.51 15.04 10.56
N GLU A 131 4.65 16.35 10.65
CA GLU A 131 4.31 17.14 11.85
C GLU A 131 2.84 16.98 12.22
N ASP A 132 1.93 17.18 11.25
CA ASP A 132 0.49 17.04 11.45
C ASP A 132 0.11 15.61 11.89
N ALA A 133 0.66 14.57 11.25
CA ALA A 133 0.41 13.18 11.60
C ALA A 133 0.95 12.82 12.99
N THR A 134 2.17 13.29 13.32
CA THR A 134 2.78 13.08 14.64
C THR A 134 1.93 13.71 15.74
N ALA A 135 1.46 14.95 15.53
CA ALA A 135 0.56 15.63 16.46
C ALA A 135 -0.79 14.89 16.62
N ALA A 136 -1.22 14.18 15.58
CA ALA A 136 -2.41 13.34 15.60
C ALA A 136 -2.18 11.97 16.25
N GLY A 137 -0.93 11.56 16.50
CA GLY A 137 -0.56 10.23 16.98
C GLY A 137 -0.66 9.14 15.90
N ILE A 138 -0.58 9.51 14.61
CA ILE A 138 -0.70 8.61 13.46
C ILE A 138 0.66 8.49 12.78
N LYS A 139 1.09 7.26 12.49
CA LYS A 139 2.33 6.99 11.77
C LYS A 139 2.10 7.17 10.26
N LEU A 140 2.97 7.92 9.60
CA LEU A 140 3.02 7.98 8.14
C LEU A 140 3.79 6.79 7.56
N LEU A 141 3.28 6.25 6.46
CA LEU A 141 3.94 5.22 5.66
C LEU A 141 4.08 5.75 4.23
N HIS A 142 5.31 5.99 3.78
CA HIS A 142 5.59 6.41 2.40
C HIS A 142 5.66 5.19 1.48
N GLU A 143 4.89 5.20 0.41
CA GLU A 143 4.91 4.19 -0.65
C GLU A 143 5.64 4.73 -1.89
N ASN A 144 6.50 3.90 -2.49
CA ASN A 144 7.04 4.15 -3.82
C ASN A 144 5.95 3.99 -4.88
N GLU A 145 5.88 4.92 -5.85
CA GLU A 145 4.85 4.92 -6.88
C GLU A 145 5.36 5.62 -8.15
N LYS A 146 4.89 5.19 -9.33
CA LYS A 146 5.26 5.80 -10.61
C LYS A 146 4.84 7.27 -10.68
N GLY A 147 5.73 8.13 -11.19
CA GLY A 147 5.44 9.54 -11.48
C GLY A 147 5.50 10.50 -10.28
N ILE A 148 5.68 10.00 -9.06
CA ILE A 148 5.94 10.84 -7.89
C ILE A 148 7.45 11.05 -7.67
N TYR A 149 7.85 11.91 -6.72
CA TYR A 149 9.27 12.07 -6.40
C TYR A 149 9.93 10.74 -6.01
N GLY A 150 9.31 9.96 -5.16
CA GLY A 150 9.78 8.64 -4.70
C GLY A 150 9.36 7.49 -5.62
N ASP A 151 9.57 7.61 -6.93
CA ASP A 151 9.27 6.57 -7.92
C ASP A 151 10.43 5.59 -8.14
N ILE A 152 11.68 6.03 -7.89
CA ILE A 152 12.86 5.18 -7.97
C ILE A 152 13.53 5.02 -6.61
N ASP A 153 14.32 3.98 -6.47
CA ASP A 153 15.00 3.58 -5.24
C ASP A 153 15.88 4.68 -4.63
N ASP A 154 16.67 5.41 -5.43
CA ASP A 154 17.53 6.47 -4.93
C ASP A 154 16.74 7.63 -4.33
N ARG A 155 15.59 7.99 -4.91
CA ARG A 155 14.73 9.05 -4.35
C ARG A 155 13.93 8.58 -3.14
N CYS A 156 13.54 7.31 -3.09
CA CYS A 156 13.00 6.70 -1.86
C CYS A 156 14.05 6.72 -0.74
N VAL A 157 15.30 6.38 -1.04
CA VAL A 157 16.41 6.47 -0.07
C VAL A 157 16.60 7.90 0.42
N ASP A 158 16.53 8.91 -0.46
CA ASP A 158 16.65 10.31 -0.08
C ASP A 158 15.56 10.73 0.93
N ILE A 159 14.30 10.37 0.70
CA ILE A 159 13.20 10.61 1.66
C ILE A 159 13.48 9.90 3.00
N MET A 160 13.89 8.64 2.94
CA MET A 160 14.13 7.83 4.13
C MET A 160 15.37 8.27 4.91
N GLN A 161 16.37 8.85 4.27
CA GLN A 161 17.51 9.46 4.96
C GLN A 161 17.11 10.68 5.79
N VAL A 162 16.11 11.43 5.34
CA VAL A 162 15.60 12.61 6.07
C VAL A 162 14.61 12.22 7.16
N TYR A 163 13.70 11.28 6.88
CA TYR A 163 12.52 11.03 7.74
C TYR A 163 12.39 9.59 8.24
N GLY A 164 13.28 8.68 7.86
CA GLY A 164 13.12 7.24 8.12
C GLY A 164 13.06 6.83 9.60
N ASP A 165 13.49 7.67 10.53
CA ASP A 165 13.32 7.44 11.97
C ASP A 165 11.90 7.77 12.47
N LYS A 166 11.12 8.52 11.69
CA LYS A 166 9.78 9.02 12.05
C LYS A 166 8.68 8.53 11.11
N MET A 167 9.06 8.09 9.92
CA MET A 167 8.16 7.64 8.86
C MET A 167 8.46 6.18 8.51
N GLY A 168 7.44 5.37 8.22
CA GLY A 168 7.64 4.02 7.70
C GLY A 168 7.82 4.00 6.19
N CYS A 169 8.48 2.98 5.67
CA CYS A 169 8.59 2.70 4.24
C CYS A 169 7.66 1.53 3.89
N ILE A 170 6.72 1.75 2.99
CA ILE A 170 6.00 0.71 2.27
C ILE A 170 6.86 0.36 1.04
N PHE A 171 7.11 -0.92 0.84
CA PHE A 171 7.83 -1.42 -0.33
C PHE A 171 6.85 -2.12 -1.26
N ASP A 172 6.66 -1.57 -2.47
CA ASP A 172 5.88 -2.17 -3.54
C ASP A 172 6.80 -2.58 -4.69
N PRO A 173 6.99 -3.90 -4.92
CA PRO A 173 7.86 -4.39 -5.99
C PRO A 173 7.40 -4.01 -7.40
N ALA A 174 6.09 -4.08 -7.68
CA ALA A 174 5.56 -3.80 -9.01
C ALA A 174 5.69 -2.33 -9.39
N ASN A 175 5.49 -1.41 -8.43
CA ASN A 175 5.68 0.02 -8.67
C ASN A 175 7.14 0.36 -9.03
N PHE A 176 8.12 -0.35 -8.45
CA PHE A 176 9.52 -0.24 -8.87
C PHE A 176 9.71 -0.76 -10.30
N ILE A 177 9.15 -1.92 -10.64
CA ILE A 177 9.19 -2.47 -12.00
C ILE A 177 8.62 -1.47 -13.00
N GLN A 178 7.46 -0.90 -12.74
CA GLN A 178 6.78 0.09 -13.59
C GLN A 178 7.57 1.41 -13.70
N SER A 179 8.48 1.66 -12.77
CA SER A 179 9.44 2.79 -12.80
C SER A 179 10.82 2.39 -13.38
N GLY A 180 10.96 1.19 -13.94
CA GLY A 180 12.19 0.69 -14.55
C GLY A 180 13.28 0.28 -13.56
N VAL A 181 12.93 0.06 -12.29
CA VAL A 181 13.86 -0.32 -11.22
C VAL A 181 13.70 -1.81 -10.89
N LYS A 182 14.80 -2.51 -10.71
CA LYS A 182 14.78 -3.91 -10.24
C LYS A 182 14.48 -3.98 -8.74
N PRO A 183 13.42 -4.68 -8.33
CA PRO A 183 13.01 -4.70 -6.92
C PRO A 183 14.09 -5.17 -5.95
N ILE A 184 14.89 -6.16 -6.32
CA ILE A 184 15.96 -6.66 -5.44
C ILE A 184 17.08 -5.62 -5.22
N GLU A 185 17.34 -4.74 -6.19
CA GLU A 185 18.33 -3.67 -6.06
C GLU A 185 17.78 -2.56 -5.15
N ALA A 186 16.51 -2.18 -5.34
CA ALA A 186 15.80 -1.25 -4.47
C ALA A 186 15.72 -1.78 -3.03
N PHE A 187 15.40 -3.06 -2.86
CA PHE A 187 15.33 -3.71 -1.55
C PHE A 187 16.65 -3.58 -0.78
N ARG A 188 17.79 -3.88 -1.41
CA ARG A 188 19.12 -3.77 -0.76
C ARG A 188 19.41 -2.37 -0.23
N LYS A 189 18.92 -1.32 -0.89
CA LYS A 189 19.09 0.07 -0.47
C LYS A 189 18.12 0.47 0.64
N LEU A 190 16.89 -0.04 0.61
CA LEU A 190 15.79 0.39 1.47
C LEU A 190 15.55 -0.54 2.66
N GLU A 191 16.12 -1.74 2.69
CA GLU A 191 15.83 -2.82 3.65
C GLU A 191 15.68 -2.36 5.10
N LYS A 192 16.59 -1.49 5.57
CA LYS A 192 16.59 -1.03 6.97
C LYS A 192 15.38 -0.19 7.36
N TRP A 193 14.69 0.44 6.39
CA TRP A 193 13.54 1.31 6.62
C TRP A 193 12.20 0.64 6.31
N ILE A 194 12.21 -0.50 5.61
CA ILE A 194 10.97 -1.20 5.25
C ILE A 194 10.28 -1.68 6.53
N THR A 195 9.06 -1.17 6.76
CA THR A 195 8.21 -1.52 7.90
C THR A 195 6.88 -2.13 7.48
N TYR A 196 6.59 -2.12 6.16
CA TYR A 196 5.33 -2.55 5.60
C TYR A 196 5.57 -2.94 4.13
N MET A 197 4.82 -3.88 3.61
CA MET A 197 4.99 -4.32 2.22
C MET A 197 3.65 -4.45 1.52
N HIS A 198 3.55 -3.88 0.32
CA HIS A 198 2.50 -4.20 -0.62
C HIS A 198 2.92 -5.40 -1.47
N ILE A 199 1.99 -6.31 -1.67
CA ILE A 199 2.20 -7.52 -2.45
C ILE A 199 1.52 -7.33 -3.80
N LYS A 200 2.31 -6.84 -4.72
CA LYS A 200 1.97 -6.64 -6.13
C LYS A 200 3.20 -7.05 -6.95
N ASP A 201 3.00 -7.88 -7.96
CA ASP A 201 4.07 -8.39 -8.82
C ASP A 201 3.82 -7.98 -10.28
N ALA A 202 4.88 -7.82 -11.05
CA ALA A 202 4.78 -7.37 -12.43
C ALA A 202 5.91 -7.94 -13.30
N ILE A 203 5.76 -7.81 -14.62
CA ILE A 203 6.75 -8.17 -15.63
C ILE A 203 7.53 -6.91 -16.05
N MET A 204 8.86 -6.99 -16.06
CA MET A 204 9.74 -5.85 -16.43
C MET A 204 9.55 -5.39 -17.87
N ALA A 205 9.19 -6.29 -18.77
CA ALA A 205 9.13 -6.00 -20.20
C ALA A 205 8.01 -5.03 -20.59
N ASP A 206 6.88 -5.06 -19.88
CA ASP A 206 5.67 -4.31 -20.23
C ASP A 206 4.93 -3.72 -19.03
N GLY A 207 5.42 -3.95 -17.80
CA GLY A 207 4.78 -3.50 -16.56
C GLY A 207 3.49 -4.26 -16.21
N ALA A 208 3.17 -5.34 -16.94
CA ALA A 208 1.97 -6.12 -16.73
C ALA A 208 1.93 -6.70 -15.32
N VAL A 209 0.81 -6.48 -14.62
CA VAL A 209 0.61 -7.00 -13.27
C VAL A 209 0.24 -8.48 -13.32
N VAL A 210 0.85 -9.27 -12.44
CA VAL A 210 0.67 -10.72 -12.36
C VAL A 210 0.54 -11.16 -10.90
N PRO A 211 0.00 -12.37 -10.62
CA PRO A 211 -0.03 -12.90 -9.26
C PRO A 211 1.35 -12.97 -8.60
N ALA A 212 1.43 -12.76 -7.30
CA ALA A 212 2.67 -12.78 -6.54
C ALA A 212 3.53 -14.03 -6.81
N GLY A 213 4.81 -13.83 -7.08
CA GLY A 213 5.75 -14.89 -7.42
C GLY A 213 5.67 -15.40 -8.88
N LYS A 214 4.83 -14.76 -9.71
CA LYS A 214 4.75 -15.07 -11.16
C LYS A 214 5.40 -13.99 -12.02
N GLY A 215 5.89 -12.92 -11.39
CA GLY A 215 6.57 -11.80 -12.03
C GLY A 215 8.05 -11.74 -11.67
N GLU A 216 8.57 -10.52 -11.81
CA GLU A 216 9.98 -10.20 -11.59
C GLU A 216 10.18 -9.31 -10.34
N GLY A 217 9.17 -9.30 -9.43
CA GLY A 217 9.18 -8.57 -8.17
C GLY A 217 10.13 -9.11 -7.10
N ASP A 218 10.79 -10.25 -7.35
CA ASP A 218 11.67 -10.94 -6.38
C ASP A 218 11.01 -11.23 -5.03
N ILE A 219 9.67 -11.28 -4.99
CA ILE A 219 8.88 -11.37 -3.75
C ILE A 219 9.35 -12.50 -2.83
N PRO A 220 9.55 -13.75 -3.29
CA PRO A 220 10.01 -14.83 -2.41
C PRO A 220 11.37 -14.53 -1.74
N THR A 221 12.32 -13.99 -2.50
CA THR A 221 13.66 -13.63 -2.01
C THR A 221 13.61 -12.51 -0.98
N ILE A 222 12.82 -11.46 -1.27
CA ILE A 222 12.64 -10.30 -0.39
C ILE A 222 11.97 -10.73 0.91
N LEU A 223 10.90 -11.53 0.86
CA LEU A 223 10.22 -12.02 2.06
C LEU A 223 11.13 -12.94 2.89
N ASP A 224 11.92 -13.83 2.28
CA ASP A 224 12.87 -14.65 3.06
C ASP A 224 13.94 -13.80 3.75
N ALA A 225 14.40 -12.71 3.11
CA ALA A 225 15.35 -11.77 3.72
C ALA A 225 14.72 -10.97 4.88
N LEU A 226 13.50 -10.43 4.69
CA LEU A 226 12.77 -9.69 5.72
C LEU A 226 12.45 -10.56 6.95
N GLY A 227 12.16 -11.84 6.74
CA GLY A 227 11.88 -12.79 7.82
C GLY A 227 13.05 -13.07 8.78
N LYS A 228 14.25 -12.59 8.46
CA LYS A 228 15.44 -12.65 9.34
C LYS A 228 15.49 -11.48 10.33
N LYS A 229 14.61 -10.50 10.21
CA LYS A 229 14.47 -9.38 11.15
C LYS A 229 13.75 -9.83 12.44
N ALA A 230 13.79 -8.99 13.48
CA ALA A 230 13.36 -9.38 14.81
C ALA A 230 11.86 -9.28 15.09
N ASP A 231 11.06 -8.63 14.21
CA ASP A 231 9.68 -8.26 14.49
C ASP A 231 8.67 -8.89 13.51
N LYS A 232 7.42 -8.51 13.64
CA LYS A 232 6.33 -8.81 12.71
C LYS A 232 6.29 -7.79 11.57
N MET A 233 5.77 -8.20 10.41
CA MET A 233 5.51 -7.32 9.28
C MET A 233 4.13 -7.57 8.68
N ILE A 234 3.46 -6.51 8.26
CA ILE A 234 2.20 -6.59 7.53
C ILE A 234 2.51 -6.71 6.04
N LEU A 235 1.84 -7.66 5.40
CA LEU A 235 1.82 -7.84 3.95
C LEU A 235 0.42 -7.52 3.46
N THR A 236 0.26 -6.42 2.75
CA THR A 236 -1.02 -6.03 2.14
C THR A 236 -1.06 -6.45 0.68
N LEU A 237 -2.01 -7.28 0.34
CA LEU A 237 -2.33 -7.62 -1.05
C LEU A 237 -2.89 -6.39 -1.77
N GLU A 238 -2.24 -5.99 -2.86
CA GLU A 238 -2.66 -4.96 -3.81
C GLU A 238 -2.56 -5.51 -5.24
N PRO A 239 -3.36 -6.53 -5.57
CA PRO A 239 -3.10 -7.37 -6.73
C PRO A 239 -3.27 -6.69 -8.08
N HIS A 240 -4.17 -5.73 -8.23
CA HIS A 240 -4.50 -5.05 -9.51
C HIS A 240 -4.69 -6.04 -10.70
N LEU A 241 -5.20 -7.25 -10.43
CA LEU A 241 -5.37 -8.30 -11.43
C LEU A 241 -6.62 -8.13 -12.30
N THR A 242 -7.49 -7.19 -11.96
CA THR A 242 -8.65 -6.78 -12.75
C THR A 242 -8.83 -5.27 -12.70
N VAL A 243 -9.58 -4.72 -13.66
CA VAL A 243 -9.99 -3.32 -13.60
C VAL A 243 -11.11 -3.18 -12.57
N PHE A 244 -10.90 -2.31 -11.58
CA PHE A 244 -11.90 -1.95 -10.57
C PHE A 244 -12.06 -0.42 -10.49
N ASP A 245 -13.20 0.06 -9.99
CA ASP A 245 -13.51 1.51 -10.05
C ASP A 245 -12.52 2.38 -9.26
N GLY A 246 -11.93 1.87 -8.19
CA GLY A 246 -10.88 2.55 -7.43
C GLY A 246 -9.61 2.82 -8.25
N LEU A 247 -9.30 1.95 -9.22
CA LEU A 247 -8.14 2.10 -10.10
C LEU A 247 -8.27 3.30 -11.04
N LYS A 248 -9.47 3.54 -11.58
CA LYS A 248 -9.75 4.67 -12.48
C LYS A 248 -9.47 6.05 -11.87
N GLY A 249 -9.44 6.15 -10.54
CA GLY A 249 -9.08 7.36 -9.82
C GLY A 249 -7.62 7.44 -9.37
N LEU A 250 -6.85 6.36 -9.55
CA LEU A 250 -5.47 6.25 -9.09
C LEU A 250 -4.45 6.31 -10.24
N GLN A 251 -4.82 5.85 -11.43
CA GLN A 251 -3.96 5.81 -12.62
C GLN A 251 -4.75 6.16 -13.87
N ASP A 252 -4.16 6.98 -14.76
CA ASP A 252 -4.72 7.35 -16.06
C ASP A 252 -4.35 6.34 -17.18
N GLU A 253 -3.48 5.36 -16.89
CA GLU A 253 -2.99 4.37 -17.85
C GLU A 253 -3.77 3.04 -17.75
N GLU A 254 -4.09 2.43 -18.88
CA GLU A 254 -4.62 1.07 -18.93
C GLU A 254 -3.54 0.08 -18.48
N LEU A 255 -3.86 -0.76 -17.48
CA LEU A 255 -2.96 -1.85 -17.06
C LEU A 255 -2.97 -2.96 -18.11
N THR A 256 -1.78 -3.44 -18.46
CA THR A 256 -1.63 -4.66 -19.27
C THR A 256 -1.84 -5.87 -18.35
N HIS A 257 -2.70 -6.80 -18.75
CA HIS A 257 -2.98 -8.02 -18.00
C HIS A 257 -2.64 -9.27 -18.81
N HIS A 258 -1.82 -10.16 -18.24
CA HIS A 258 -1.54 -11.49 -18.80
C HIS A 258 -2.46 -12.58 -18.24
N TYR A 259 -3.25 -12.27 -17.21
CA TYR A 259 -4.20 -13.16 -16.58
C TYR A 259 -5.60 -12.59 -16.71
N THR A 260 -6.57 -13.46 -16.93
CA THR A 260 -7.99 -13.09 -17.03
C THR A 260 -8.78 -13.85 -15.98
N TYR A 261 -9.67 -13.15 -15.28
CA TYR A 261 -10.52 -13.69 -14.24
C TYR A 261 -11.99 -13.37 -14.56
N GLU A 262 -12.89 -14.28 -14.22
CA GLU A 262 -14.31 -14.12 -14.50
C GLU A 262 -14.95 -12.98 -13.69
N THR A 263 -14.45 -12.77 -12.46
CA THR A 263 -14.95 -11.74 -11.54
C THR A 263 -13.79 -11.11 -10.75
N PRO A 264 -13.97 -9.87 -10.23
CA PRO A 264 -13.02 -9.26 -9.30
C PRO A 264 -12.75 -10.13 -8.07
N GLU A 265 -13.77 -10.79 -7.52
CA GLU A 265 -13.61 -11.72 -6.39
C GLU A 265 -12.70 -12.90 -6.75
N ALA A 266 -12.86 -13.49 -7.94
CA ALA A 266 -12.00 -14.59 -8.39
C ALA A 266 -10.54 -14.15 -8.55
N ALA A 267 -10.30 -12.92 -9.03
CA ALA A 267 -8.97 -12.33 -9.10
C ALA A 267 -8.36 -12.13 -7.72
N PHE A 268 -9.15 -11.62 -6.79
CA PHE A 268 -8.74 -11.44 -5.39
C PHE A 268 -8.39 -12.78 -4.71
N ASP A 269 -9.22 -13.83 -4.91
CA ASP A 269 -8.94 -15.18 -4.42
C ASP A 269 -7.63 -15.74 -4.99
N ALA A 270 -7.39 -15.54 -6.29
CA ALA A 270 -6.17 -15.97 -6.95
C ALA A 270 -4.93 -15.25 -6.39
N ALA A 271 -5.04 -13.94 -6.11
CA ALA A 271 -3.97 -13.16 -5.49
C ALA A 271 -3.65 -13.65 -4.08
N CYS A 272 -4.67 -13.90 -3.26
CA CYS A 272 -4.51 -14.45 -1.91
C CYS A 272 -3.81 -15.82 -1.94
N ASN A 273 -4.23 -16.71 -2.85
CA ASN A 273 -3.63 -18.03 -2.99
C ASN A 273 -2.16 -17.95 -3.46
N ALA A 274 -1.86 -17.06 -4.42
CA ALA A 274 -0.49 -16.87 -4.90
C ALA A 274 0.47 -16.43 -3.78
N LEU A 275 0.06 -15.47 -2.92
CA LEU A 275 0.87 -15.07 -1.77
C LEU A 275 1.07 -16.22 -0.78
N LYS A 276 0.03 -17.01 -0.49
CA LYS A 276 0.14 -18.17 0.40
C LYS A 276 1.06 -19.25 -0.16
N GLU A 277 1.05 -19.47 -1.48
CA GLU A 277 2.00 -20.37 -2.17
C GLU A 277 3.44 -19.87 -2.00
N VAL A 278 3.68 -18.57 -2.18
CA VAL A 278 5.00 -17.95 -1.96
C VAL A 278 5.45 -18.16 -0.52
N LEU A 279 4.62 -17.85 0.47
CA LEU A 279 4.95 -18.01 1.89
C LEU A 279 5.25 -19.48 2.24
N THR A 280 4.44 -20.41 1.76
CA THR A 280 4.67 -21.86 1.93
C THR A 280 5.99 -22.29 1.28
N GLY A 281 6.26 -21.80 0.07
CA GLY A 281 7.47 -22.10 -0.68
C GLY A 281 8.77 -21.68 0.01
N ILE A 282 8.71 -20.61 0.81
CA ILE A 282 9.85 -20.14 1.62
C ILE A 282 9.81 -20.65 3.09
N GLY A 283 8.95 -21.64 3.39
CA GLY A 283 8.92 -22.37 4.65
C GLY A 283 8.06 -21.76 5.76
N TYR A 284 7.17 -20.81 5.46
CA TYR A 284 6.18 -20.30 6.41
C TYR A 284 4.92 -21.15 6.39
N ALA A 285 4.25 -21.27 7.54
CA ALA A 285 2.95 -21.89 7.68
C ALA A 285 1.97 -20.94 8.40
N GLU A 286 0.70 -21.04 8.06
CA GLU A 286 -0.34 -20.30 8.78
C GLU A 286 -0.49 -20.85 10.18
N THR A 287 -0.31 -20.03 11.20
CA THR A 287 -0.37 -20.41 12.62
C THR A 287 -1.66 -19.93 13.30
N GLU A 288 -2.22 -18.85 12.82
CA GLU A 288 -3.50 -18.26 13.21
C GLU A 288 -4.10 -17.60 11.96
N THR A 289 -5.38 -17.28 11.93
CA THR A 289 -6.04 -16.63 10.79
C THR A 289 -5.24 -15.42 10.29
N GLY A 290 -4.68 -15.52 9.09
CA GLY A 290 -3.89 -14.48 8.46
C GLY A 290 -2.50 -14.24 9.06
N VAL A 291 -2.02 -15.11 9.96
CA VAL A 291 -0.70 -15.01 10.58
C VAL A 291 0.19 -16.17 10.14
N TRP A 292 1.32 -15.86 9.55
CA TRP A 292 2.28 -16.80 8.99
C TRP A 292 3.61 -16.74 9.73
N ALA A 293 4.15 -17.89 10.15
CA ALA A 293 5.42 -17.98 10.87
C ALA A 293 6.22 -19.23 10.45
N LYS A 294 7.55 -19.18 10.63
CA LYS A 294 8.46 -20.33 10.52
C LYS A 294 9.48 -20.38 11.66
#